data_18395d9049ba530f6f2d81b8487c001a
#
_entry.id   18395d9049ba530f6f2d81b8487c001a
#
_cell.length_a   1.000
_cell.length_b   1.000
_cell.length_c   1.000
_cell.angle_alpha   90.00
_cell.angle_beta   90.00
_cell.angle_gamma   90.00
#
_symmetry.space_group_name_H-M   'P 1'
#
loop_
_entity.id
_entity.type
_entity.pdbx_description
1 polymer ?
#
loop_
_entity_poly.entity_id
_entity_poly.type
_entity_poly.pdbx_seq_one_letter_code
_entity_poly.pdbx_strand_id
1 'polypeptide(L)'
;VVIMSESQNIEYKESWRDEYLKWICGFANAQGGRIYIGIDDNQQVVGVADTKRLMEDIPNKIVNYLGIVADVNLLHKEDKDYIEIAVQPCNLPIAYHGIYHYRSGSTKQELKGAALQQFLLRKMGHSWDDIENERATLDDIDRQAIDFFLRKAVDAGRMPVDSLNETTEKVLSNLNLIGGEGKLRNAALLLFGKNPAKFFTSVQFRIGRFGRDEADLMFQDVVDGNIIQMTDRVIEAVSYTHLRAHETGR
;
A
#
# COMPACT_ATOMS: atom_id res chain seq x y z
N VAL A 1 22.09 -22.63 17.12
CA VAL A 1 21.11 -21.83 16.37
C VAL A 1 19.86 -21.78 17.24
N VAL A 2 19.45 -20.58 17.68
CA VAL A 2 18.17 -20.41 18.40
C VAL A 2 17.07 -20.58 17.36
N ILE A 3 16.30 -21.64 17.48
CA ILE A 3 15.14 -21.88 16.62
C ILE A 3 14.05 -20.92 17.10
N MET A 4 13.60 -20.02 16.23
CA MET A 4 12.54 -19.05 16.53
C MET A 4 11.18 -19.65 16.18
N SER A 5 10.14 -19.31 16.94
CA SER A 5 8.75 -19.71 16.61
C SER A 5 8.36 -19.24 15.21
N GLU A 6 7.38 -19.89 14.58
CA GLU A 6 6.79 -19.38 13.34
C GLU A 6 6.44 -17.89 13.47
N SER A 7 6.87 -17.12 12.49
CA SER A 7 6.75 -15.67 12.49
C SER A 7 6.45 -15.19 11.07
N GLN A 8 6.35 -13.89 10.90
CA GLN A 8 6.15 -13.30 9.57
C GLN A 8 7.20 -13.76 8.54
N ASN A 9 8.41 -14.09 8.99
CA ASN A 9 9.56 -14.41 8.12
C ASN A 9 10.06 -15.85 8.24
N ILE A 10 9.39 -16.72 9.01
CA ILE A 10 9.81 -18.11 9.24
C ILE A 10 8.61 -19.05 9.15
N GLU A 11 8.81 -20.15 8.44
CA GLU A 11 7.85 -21.25 8.31
C GLU A 11 8.55 -22.59 8.46
N TYR A 12 7.93 -23.55 9.18
CA TYR A 12 8.44 -24.92 9.39
C TYR A 12 7.55 -25.95 8.71
N LYS A 13 8.17 -26.96 8.10
CA LYS A 13 7.46 -28.08 7.47
C LYS A 13 8.25 -29.37 7.66
N GLU A 14 7.57 -30.45 8.06
CA GLU A 14 8.19 -31.75 8.28
C GLU A 14 8.73 -32.39 6.98
N SER A 15 8.05 -32.15 5.85
CA SER A 15 8.41 -32.70 4.55
C SER A 15 8.14 -31.70 3.43
N TRP A 16 8.78 -31.89 2.27
CA TRP A 16 8.51 -31.06 1.10
C TRP A 16 7.21 -31.45 0.41
N ARG A 17 6.43 -30.44 0.05
CA ARG A 17 5.29 -30.54 -0.89
C ARG A 17 5.32 -29.37 -1.86
N ASP A 18 4.97 -29.62 -3.12
CA ASP A 18 5.00 -28.58 -4.18
C ASP A 18 4.06 -27.41 -3.87
N GLU A 19 3.01 -27.65 -3.11
CA GLU A 19 2.11 -26.56 -2.66
C GLU A 19 2.81 -25.49 -1.80
N TYR A 20 3.99 -25.79 -1.23
CA TYR A 20 4.75 -24.80 -0.46
C TYR A 20 5.39 -23.71 -1.31
N LEU A 21 5.39 -23.85 -2.62
CA LEU A 21 5.68 -22.76 -3.55
C LEU A 21 4.78 -21.53 -3.32
N LYS A 22 3.56 -21.74 -2.76
CA LYS A 22 2.68 -20.63 -2.35
C LYS A 22 3.28 -19.79 -1.22
N TRP A 23 3.98 -20.41 -0.26
CA TRP A 23 4.68 -19.71 0.83
C TRP A 23 5.89 -18.94 0.29
N ILE A 24 6.65 -19.58 -0.60
CA ILE A 24 7.80 -18.92 -1.27
C ILE A 24 7.33 -17.71 -2.05
N CYS A 25 6.24 -17.83 -2.81
CA CYS A 25 5.57 -16.72 -3.48
C CYS A 25 5.16 -15.62 -2.48
N GLY A 26 4.55 -16.01 -1.36
CA GLY A 26 4.14 -15.08 -0.30
C GLY A 26 5.30 -14.33 0.33
N PHE A 27 6.43 -14.99 0.60
CA PHE A 27 7.65 -14.36 1.10
C PHE A 27 8.28 -13.42 0.08
N ALA A 28 8.40 -13.83 -1.19
CA ALA A 28 8.94 -12.99 -2.26
C ALA A 28 8.11 -11.71 -2.47
N ASN A 29 6.79 -11.81 -2.33
CA ASN A 29 5.90 -10.67 -2.44
C ASN A 29 5.90 -9.74 -1.21
N ALA A 30 6.29 -10.26 -0.04
CA ALA A 30 6.36 -9.50 1.21
C ALA A 30 7.80 -9.05 1.52
N GLN A 31 8.30 -9.37 2.70
CA GLN A 31 9.62 -8.93 3.20
C GLN A 31 10.70 -10.00 3.08
N GLY A 32 10.44 -11.05 2.30
CA GLY A 32 11.27 -12.23 2.28
C GLY A 32 11.05 -13.12 3.51
N GLY A 33 11.83 -14.20 3.61
CA GLY A 33 11.74 -15.11 4.74
C GLY A 33 12.46 -16.42 4.50
N ARG A 34 12.27 -17.37 5.42
CA ARG A 34 12.86 -18.70 5.37
C ARG A 34 11.81 -19.77 5.58
N ILE A 35 11.94 -20.86 4.83
CA ILE A 35 11.17 -22.08 5.02
C ILE A 35 12.16 -23.18 5.38
N TYR A 36 11.89 -23.88 6.46
CA TYR A 36 12.68 -25.03 6.88
C TYR A 36 11.88 -26.30 6.61
N ILE A 37 12.47 -27.23 5.85
CA ILE A 37 11.90 -28.54 5.53
C ILE A 37 12.66 -29.60 6.33
N GLY A 38 11.93 -30.46 7.04
CA GLY A 38 12.48 -31.43 7.97
C GLY A 38 12.44 -30.97 9.42
N ILE A 39 11.62 -29.97 9.73
CA ILE A 39 11.37 -29.45 11.08
C ILE A 39 9.86 -29.50 11.34
N ASP A 40 9.45 -30.00 12.50
CA ASP A 40 8.06 -30.06 12.91
C ASP A 40 7.56 -28.75 13.54
N ASP A 41 6.26 -28.67 13.85
CA ASP A 41 5.64 -27.51 14.49
C ASP A 41 6.16 -27.24 15.91
N ASN A 42 6.78 -28.26 16.58
CA ASN A 42 7.45 -28.13 17.87
C ASN A 42 8.93 -27.69 17.71
N GLN A 43 9.35 -27.38 16.47
CA GLN A 43 10.72 -26.99 16.14
C GLN A 43 11.77 -28.10 16.36
N GLN A 44 11.32 -29.36 16.38
CA GLN A 44 12.20 -30.50 16.42
C GLN A 44 12.65 -30.89 15.01
N VAL A 45 13.92 -31.14 14.84
CA VAL A 45 14.43 -31.64 13.56
C VAL A 45 14.00 -33.11 13.40
N VAL A 46 13.06 -33.33 12.50
CA VAL A 46 12.60 -34.69 12.15
C VAL A 46 13.42 -35.30 11.02
N GLY A 47 14.10 -34.42 10.25
CA GLY A 47 14.93 -34.82 9.13
C GLY A 47 14.15 -34.98 7.83
N VAL A 48 14.84 -35.04 6.70
CA VAL A 48 14.30 -35.17 5.36
C VAL A 48 14.90 -36.37 4.65
N ALA A 49 14.04 -37.19 4.07
CA ALA A 49 14.48 -38.28 3.20
C ALA A 49 14.83 -37.72 1.80
N ASP A 50 15.79 -38.36 1.11
CA ASP A 50 16.17 -38.07 -0.28
C ASP A 50 16.62 -36.61 -0.49
N THR A 51 17.47 -36.13 0.39
CA THR A 51 18.00 -34.75 0.37
C THR A 51 18.65 -34.39 -0.95
N LYS A 52 19.38 -35.34 -1.58
CA LYS A 52 20.04 -35.09 -2.87
C LYS A 52 19.02 -34.71 -3.96
N ARG A 53 17.92 -35.45 -4.07
CA ARG A 53 16.87 -35.14 -5.04
C ARG A 53 16.20 -33.81 -4.73
N LEU A 54 15.87 -33.54 -3.47
CA LEU A 54 15.21 -32.29 -3.09
C LEU A 54 16.09 -31.07 -3.32
N MET A 55 17.40 -31.16 -3.13
CA MET A 55 18.35 -30.08 -3.42
C MET A 55 18.44 -29.74 -4.92
N GLU A 56 18.06 -30.67 -5.80
CA GLU A 56 17.94 -30.42 -7.23
C GLU A 56 16.51 -29.96 -7.61
N ASP A 57 15.49 -30.63 -7.08
CA ASP A 57 14.08 -30.41 -7.44
C ASP A 57 13.57 -29.03 -6.96
N ILE A 58 13.86 -28.65 -5.71
CA ILE A 58 13.30 -27.43 -5.11
C ILE A 58 13.75 -26.17 -5.87
N PRO A 59 15.06 -25.94 -6.13
CA PRO A 59 15.48 -24.76 -6.89
C PRO A 59 14.88 -24.72 -8.30
N ASN A 60 14.82 -25.87 -9.00
CA ASN A 60 14.25 -25.97 -10.32
C ASN A 60 12.75 -25.63 -10.32
N LYS A 61 11.99 -26.10 -9.31
CA LYS A 61 10.57 -25.77 -9.18
C LYS A 61 10.35 -24.30 -8.85
N ILE A 62 11.16 -23.69 -7.99
CA ILE A 62 11.09 -22.26 -7.69
C ILE A 62 11.27 -21.44 -8.97
N VAL A 63 12.29 -21.73 -9.76
CA VAL A 63 12.54 -21.02 -11.02
C VAL A 63 11.41 -21.25 -12.03
N ASN A 64 10.99 -22.52 -12.22
CA ASN A 64 10.02 -22.86 -13.26
C ASN A 64 8.61 -22.32 -12.96
N TYR A 65 8.19 -22.30 -11.68
CA TYR A 65 6.82 -21.90 -11.31
C TYR A 65 6.71 -20.45 -10.83
N LEU A 66 7.78 -19.89 -10.27
CA LEU A 66 7.75 -18.53 -9.71
C LEU A 66 8.63 -17.54 -10.48
N GLY A 67 9.54 -18.02 -11.33
CA GLY A 67 10.44 -17.17 -12.09
C GLY A 67 11.49 -16.43 -11.24
N ILE A 68 11.74 -16.89 -10.02
CA ILE A 68 12.71 -16.30 -9.09
C ILE A 68 13.77 -17.31 -8.70
N VAL A 69 14.86 -16.83 -8.12
CA VAL A 69 15.90 -17.66 -7.51
C VAL A 69 15.82 -17.51 -5.99
N ALA A 70 15.91 -18.61 -5.27
CA ALA A 70 16.04 -18.62 -3.82
C ALA A 70 17.25 -19.46 -3.42
N ASP A 71 17.89 -19.13 -2.29
CA ASP A 71 18.99 -19.90 -1.76
C ASP A 71 18.44 -21.14 -1.07
N VAL A 72 18.88 -22.32 -1.49
CA VAL A 72 18.48 -23.61 -0.91
C VAL A 72 19.72 -24.24 -0.30
N ASN A 73 19.70 -24.41 1.01
CA ASN A 73 20.82 -24.86 1.80
C ASN A 73 20.50 -26.19 2.51
N LEU A 74 21.41 -27.16 2.41
CA LEU A 74 21.34 -28.36 3.21
C LEU A 74 22.03 -28.10 4.55
N LEU A 75 21.30 -28.31 5.63
CA LEU A 75 21.74 -28.11 7.00
C LEU A 75 21.67 -29.44 7.78
N HIS A 76 22.55 -29.59 8.79
CA HIS A 76 22.66 -30.79 9.58
C HIS A 76 22.56 -30.46 11.07
N LYS A 77 21.76 -31.24 11.81
CA LYS A 77 21.64 -31.17 13.27
C LYS A 77 21.19 -32.53 13.85
N GLU A 78 21.83 -32.97 14.92
CA GLU A 78 21.46 -34.19 15.65
C GLU A 78 21.35 -35.43 14.74
N ASP A 79 22.36 -35.64 13.89
CA ASP A 79 22.42 -36.70 12.86
C ASP A 79 21.27 -36.72 11.85
N LYS A 80 20.59 -35.58 11.68
CA LYS A 80 19.51 -35.43 10.71
C LYS A 80 19.78 -34.25 9.77
N ASP A 81 19.48 -34.45 8.50
CA ASP A 81 19.53 -33.43 7.48
C ASP A 81 18.18 -32.70 7.34
N TYR A 82 18.23 -31.40 7.18
CA TYR A 82 17.06 -30.57 6.88
C TYR A 82 17.45 -29.48 5.88
N ILE A 83 16.46 -28.90 5.21
CA ILE A 83 16.69 -27.94 4.13
C ILE A 83 16.18 -26.57 4.56
N GLU A 84 17.01 -25.54 4.38
CA GLU A 84 16.61 -24.14 4.48
C GLU A 84 16.39 -23.57 3.07
N ILE A 85 15.27 -22.91 2.86
CA ILE A 85 14.97 -22.13 1.66
C ILE A 85 14.91 -20.67 2.08
N ALA A 86 15.93 -19.88 1.71
CA ALA A 86 15.97 -18.45 1.99
C ALA A 86 15.45 -17.67 0.80
N VAL A 87 14.36 -16.94 1.00
CA VAL A 87 13.65 -16.19 -0.03
C VAL A 87 13.88 -14.69 0.19
N GLN A 88 14.44 -14.03 -0.80
CA GLN A 88 14.58 -12.58 -0.79
C GLN A 88 13.28 -11.89 -1.23
N PRO A 89 12.98 -10.67 -0.73
CA PRO A 89 11.88 -9.88 -1.25
C PRO A 89 12.12 -9.53 -2.72
N CYS A 90 11.11 -9.71 -3.55
CA CYS A 90 11.17 -9.36 -4.97
C CYS A 90 10.48 -8.01 -5.21
N ASN A 91 11.07 -7.14 -6.01
CA ASN A 91 10.47 -5.84 -6.36
C ASN A 91 9.31 -5.99 -7.37
N LEU A 92 9.31 -7.06 -8.16
CA LEU A 92 8.23 -7.38 -9.08
C LEU A 92 7.16 -8.26 -8.40
N PRO A 93 5.89 -8.16 -8.82
CA PRO A 93 4.84 -9.02 -8.31
C PRO A 93 5.02 -10.46 -8.81
N ILE A 94 5.07 -11.41 -7.90
CA ILE A 94 5.24 -12.84 -8.18
C ILE A 94 3.90 -13.56 -8.02
N ALA A 95 3.54 -14.37 -9.03
CA ALA A 95 2.34 -15.20 -9.01
C ALA A 95 2.70 -16.69 -9.04
N TYR A 96 1.95 -17.51 -8.34
CA TYR A 96 1.97 -18.97 -8.45
C TYR A 96 0.65 -19.44 -9.08
N HIS A 97 0.72 -20.06 -10.25
CA HIS A 97 -0.46 -20.43 -11.06
C HIS A 97 -1.45 -19.26 -11.28
N GLY A 98 -0.93 -18.04 -11.52
CA GLY A 98 -1.76 -16.85 -11.72
C GLY A 98 -2.34 -16.24 -10.44
N ILE A 99 -2.04 -16.79 -9.27
CA ILE A 99 -2.52 -16.32 -7.98
C ILE A 99 -1.39 -15.63 -7.23
N TYR A 100 -1.65 -14.42 -6.74
CA TYR A 100 -0.71 -13.65 -5.94
C TYR A 100 -0.90 -13.97 -4.47
N HIS A 101 0.13 -14.55 -3.85
CA HIS A 101 0.18 -14.81 -2.42
C HIS A 101 1.01 -13.76 -1.70
N TYR A 102 0.61 -13.41 -0.48
CA TYR A 102 1.31 -12.44 0.36
C TYR A 102 1.43 -12.99 1.79
N ARG A 103 2.60 -12.85 2.40
CA ARG A 103 2.82 -13.24 3.78
C ARG A 103 2.49 -12.08 4.71
N SER A 104 1.55 -12.30 5.64
CA SER A 104 1.17 -11.33 6.66
C SER A 104 1.05 -12.04 8.00
N GLY A 105 1.87 -11.64 8.97
CA GLY A 105 2.05 -12.38 10.22
C GLY A 105 2.53 -13.81 9.94
N SER A 106 1.96 -14.79 10.62
CA SER A 106 2.23 -16.23 10.40
C SER A 106 1.36 -16.85 9.30
N THR A 107 0.56 -16.07 8.58
CA THR A 107 -0.37 -16.59 7.58
C THR A 107 0.00 -16.21 6.15
N LYS A 108 -0.30 -17.10 5.23
CA LYS A 108 -0.23 -16.87 3.80
C LYS A 108 -1.63 -16.46 3.31
N GLN A 109 -1.74 -15.29 2.71
CA GLN A 109 -2.98 -14.76 2.17
C GLN A 109 -2.95 -14.76 0.65
N GLU A 110 -4.09 -15.03 0.03
CA GLU A 110 -4.32 -14.84 -1.40
C GLU A 110 -4.85 -13.43 -1.62
N LEU A 111 -4.15 -12.64 -2.45
CA LEU A 111 -4.56 -11.28 -2.75
C LEU A 111 -5.68 -11.26 -3.79
N LYS A 112 -6.78 -10.56 -3.48
CA LYS A 112 -7.96 -10.39 -4.34
C LYS A 112 -8.49 -8.96 -4.29
N GLY A 113 -9.26 -8.56 -5.30
CA GLY A 113 -9.96 -7.27 -5.33
C GLY A 113 -9.03 -6.07 -5.10
N ALA A 114 -9.44 -5.17 -4.24
CA ALA A 114 -8.71 -3.93 -3.96
C ALA A 114 -7.30 -4.18 -3.38
N ALA A 115 -7.12 -5.22 -2.54
CA ALA A 115 -5.82 -5.57 -1.99
C ALA A 115 -4.82 -6.00 -3.07
N LEU A 116 -5.29 -6.76 -4.07
CA LEU A 116 -4.47 -7.14 -5.23
C LEU A 116 -4.10 -5.92 -6.06
N GLN A 117 -5.06 -5.05 -6.36
CA GLN A 117 -4.81 -3.83 -7.13
C GLN A 117 -3.77 -2.92 -6.46
N GLN A 118 -3.93 -2.66 -5.16
CA GLN A 118 -2.97 -1.86 -4.39
C GLN A 118 -1.58 -2.50 -4.35
N PHE A 119 -1.51 -3.83 -4.20
CA PHE A 119 -0.25 -4.56 -4.20
C PHE A 119 0.47 -4.41 -5.55
N LEU A 120 -0.23 -4.62 -6.67
CA LEU A 120 0.35 -4.50 -8.01
C LEU A 120 0.86 -3.09 -8.28
N LEU A 121 0.06 -2.07 -7.98
CA LEU A 121 0.47 -0.66 -8.12
C LEU A 121 1.74 -0.36 -7.33
N ARG A 122 1.78 -0.76 -6.06
CA ARG A 122 2.94 -0.54 -5.18
C ARG A 122 4.19 -1.23 -5.71
N LYS A 123 4.08 -2.46 -6.21
CA LYS A 123 5.21 -3.20 -6.81
C LYS A 123 5.70 -2.56 -8.12
N MET A 124 4.82 -1.89 -8.86
CA MET A 124 5.17 -1.16 -10.08
C MET A 124 5.74 0.24 -9.80
N GLY A 125 5.89 0.62 -8.53
CA GLY A 125 6.39 1.94 -8.12
C GLY A 125 5.38 3.08 -8.28
N HIS A 126 4.11 2.75 -8.50
CA HIS A 126 3.03 3.73 -8.58
C HIS A 126 2.18 3.72 -7.31
N SER A 127 1.76 4.90 -6.88
CA SER A 127 0.67 5.07 -5.94
C SER A 127 -0.61 5.44 -6.70
N TRP A 128 -1.76 5.26 -6.08
CA TRP A 128 -3.05 5.55 -6.74
C TRP A 128 -3.19 7.02 -7.17
N ASP A 129 -2.64 7.92 -6.41
CA ASP A 129 -2.63 9.36 -6.67
C ASP A 129 -1.76 9.75 -7.87
N ASP A 130 -0.73 8.94 -8.18
CA ASP A 130 0.20 9.13 -9.31
C ASP A 130 -0.34 8.61 -10.65
N ILE A 131 -1.46 7.87 -10.65
CA ILE A 131 -2.06 7.32 -11.87
C ILE A 131 -2.68 8.45 -12.70
N GLU A 132 -2.41 8.43 -14.00
CA GLU A 132 -3.06 9.29 -14.97
C GLU A 132 -4.54 8.94 -15.14
N ASN A 133 -5.39 9.95 -15.12
CA ASN A 133 -6.84 9.78 -15.27
C ASN A 133 -7.26 10.02 -16.72
N GLU A 134 -7.63 8.95 -17.41
CA GLU A 134 -8.00 8.99 -18.83
C GLU A 134 -9.25 9.81 -19.15
N ARG A 135 -10.10 10.09 -18.14
CA ARG A 135 -11.36 10.81 -18.32
C ARG A 135 -11.27 12.30 -17.99
N ALA A 136 -10.15 12.72 -17.41
CA ALA A 136 -9.97 14.08 -16.92
C ALA A 136 -9.29 14.98 -17.94
N THR A 137 -9.69 16.23 -17.95
CA THR A 137 -9.11 17.29 -18.77
C THR A 137 -8.78 18.51 -17.91
N LEU A 138 -8.04 19.48 -18.44
CA LEU A 138 -7.76 20.75 -17.76
C LEU A 138 -9.04 21.53 -17.40
N ASP A 139 -10.13 21.31 -18.12
CA ASP A 139 -11.42 21.94 -17.81
C ASP A 139 -12.02 21.44 -16.49
N ASP A 140 -11.60 20.27 -16.00
CA ASP A 140 -12.01 19.72 -14.71
C ASP A 140 -11.26 20.35 -13.53
N ILE A 141 -10.24 21.18 -13.77
CA ILE A 141 -9.44 21.87 -12.75
C ILE A 141 -10.05 23.19 -12.36
N ASP A 142 -10.12 23.45 -11.06
CA ASP A 142 -10.58 24.69 -10.47
C ASP A 142 -9.41 25.68 -10.34
N ARG A 143 -9.40 26.70 -11.20
CA ARG A 143 -8.39 27.76 -11.14
C ARG A 143 -8.43 28.53 -9.80
N GLN A 144 -9.59 28.70 -9.21
CA GLN A 144 -9.72 29.43 -7.93
C GLN A 144 -9.01 28.67 -6.78
N ALA A 145 -9.09 27.34 -6.78
CA ALA A 145 -8.37 26.50 -5.82
C ALA A 145 -6.85 26.62 -6.01
N ILE A 146 -6.37 26.67 -7.25
CA ILE A 146 -4.95 26.92 -7.56
C ILE A 146 -4.53 28.31 -7.08
N ASP A 147 -5.30 29.35 -7.38
CA ASP A 147 -4.98 30.73 -6.98
C ASP A 147 -4.95 30.88 -5.44
N PHE A 148 -5.86 30.19 -4.75
CA PHE A 148 -5.85 30.13 -3.28
C PHE A 148 -4.59 29.46 -2.76
N PHE A 149 -4.24 28.29 -3.30
CA PHE A 149 -3.02 27.58 -2.94
C PHE A 149 -1.77 28.43 -3.17
N LEU A 150 -1.64 29.05 -4.34
CA LEU A 150 -0.47 29.88 -4.69
C LEU A 150 -0.32 31.06 -3.72
N ARG A 151 -1.42 31.76 -3.41
CA ARG A 151 -1.39 32.87 -2.44
C ARG A 151 -0.89 32.39 -1.07
N LYS A 152 -1.44 31.30 -0.54
CA LYS A 152 -0.99 30.75 0.73
C LYS A 152 0.47 30.30 0.71
N ALA A 153 0.94 29.73 -0.40
CA ALA A 153 2.33 29.31 -0.54
C ALA A 153 3.31 30.49 -0.63
N VAL A 154 2.93 31.56 -1.32
CA VAL A 154 3.72 32.82 -1.41
C VAL A 154 3.75 33.53 -0.04
N ASP A 155 2.60 33.66 0.62
CA ASP A 155 2.50 34.29 1.95
C ASP A 155 3.34 33.54 2.99
N ALA A 156 3.43 32.22 2.87
CA ALA A 156 4.28 31.38 3.70
C ALA A 156 5.77 31.36 3.29
N GLY A 157 6.16 32.11 2.26
CA GLY A 157 7.53 32.18 1.75
C GLY A 157 8.03 30.89 1.09
N ARG A 158 7.11 29.99 0.69
CA ARG A 158 7.45 28.70 0.06
C ARG A 158 7.51 28.75 -1.46
N MET A 159 6.92 29.79 -2.06
CA MET A 159 6.96 30.02 -3.50
C MET A 159 7.26 31.50 -3.78
N PRO A 160 7.93 31.82 -4.90
CA PRO A 160 8.17 33.22 -5.29
C PRO A 160 6.87 33.87 -5.73
N VAL A 161 6.80 35.21 -5.60
CA VAL A 161 5.61 36.03 -5.97
C VAL A 161 5.22 35.83 -7.44
N ASP A 162 6.17 35.64 -8.33
CA ASP A 162 5.94 35.44 -9.76
C ASP A 162 5.09 34.20 -10.06
N SER A 163 5.06 33.22 -9.16
CA SER A 163 4.21 32.02 -9.28
C SER A 163 2.72 32.33 -9.36
N LEU A 164 2.28 33.46 -8.82
CA LEU A 164 0.88 33.92 -8.90
C LEU A 164 0.38 34.14 -10.34
N ASN A 165 1.29 34.40 -11.27
CA ASN A 165 1.00 34.67 -12.67
C ASN A 165 1.14 33.42 -13.57
N GLU A 166 1.50 32.26 -13.01
CA GLU A 166 1.67 31.04 -13.79
C GLU A 166 0.33 30.47 -14.30
N THR A 167 0.36 29.86 -15.48
CA THR A 167 -0.80 29.16 -16.03
C THR A 167 -1.12 27.92 -15.21
N THR A 168 -2.37 27.48 -15.28
CA THR A 168 -2.81 26.22 -14.63
C THR A 168 -1.90 25.05 -14.96
N GLU A 169 -1.61 24.85 -16.25
CA GLU A 169 -0.73 23.78 -16.72
C GLU A 169 0.67 23.87 -16.13
N LYS A 170 1.23 25.10 -16.06
CA LYS A 170 2.56 25.30 -15.51
C LYS A 170 2.63 24.96 -14.03
N VAL A 171 1.63 25.41 -13.25
CA VAL A 171 1.53 25.08 -11.83
C VAL A 171 1.40 23.57 -11.61
N LEU A 172 0.50 22.92 -12.33
CA LEU A 172 0.30 21.47 -12.23
C LEU A 172 1.56 20.70 -12.64
N SER A 173 2.27 21.15 -13.68
CA SER A 173 3.53 20.55 -14.10
C SER A 173 4.62 20.71 -13.03
N ASN A 174 4.78 21.90 -12.45
CA ASN A 174 5.74 22.16 -11.38
C ASN A 174 5.47 21.34 -10.12
N LEU A 175 4.20 21.03 -9.85
CA LEU A 175 3.76 20.15 -8.75
C LEU A 175 3.79 18.67 -9.11
N ASN A 176 4.24 18.31 -10.31
CA ASN A 176 4.27 16.93 -10.81
C ASN A 176 2.87 16.28 -10.85
N LEU A 177 1.83 17.05 -11.16
CA LEU A 177 0.43 16.63 -11.23
C LEU A 177 -0.07 16.36 -12.65
N ILE A 178 0.79 16.58 -13.64
CA ILE A 178 0.59 16.20 -15.05
C ILE A 178 1.61 15.12 -15.40
N GLY A 179 1.13 14.04 -16.00
CA GLY A 179 1.94 12.94 -16.50
C GLY A 179 2.37 13.12 -17.96
N GLY A 180 2.68 12.01 -18.62
CA GLY A 180 2.99 11.98 -20.04
C GLY A 180 1.82 12.48 -20.89
N GLU A 181 2.11 13.06 -22.04
CA GLU A 181 1.08 13.56 -22.98
C GLU A 181 0.10 14.59 -22.39
N GLY A 182 0.44 15.24 -21.26
CA GLY A 182 -0.40 16.26 -20.64
C GLY A 182 -1.60 15.72 -19.84
N LYS A 183 -1.66 14.42 -19.56
CA LYS A 183 -2.74 13.81 -18.79
C LYS A 183 -2.67 14.17 -17.32
N LEU A 184 -3.81 14.44 -16.70
CA LEU A 184 -3.90 14.76 -15.28
C LEU A 184 -3.76 13.51 -14.42
N ARG A 185 -2.96 13.59 -13.36
CA ARG A 185 -2.90 12.56 -12.32
C ARG A 185 -4.10 12.65 -11.39
N ASN A 186 -4.46 11.54 -10.75
CA ASN A 186 -5.55 11.52 -9.76
C ASN A 186 -5.34 12.57 -8.65
N ALA A 187 -4.09 12.79 -8.22
CA ALA A 187 -3.73 13.83 -7.25
C ALA A 187 -4.15 15.23 -7.69
N ALA A 188 -4.03 15.58 -8.99
CA ALA A 188 -4.47 16.88 -9.51
C ALA A 188 -5.96 17.12 -9.29
N LEU A 189 -6.76 16.09 -9.56
CA LEU A 189 -8.21 16.13 -9.39
C LEU A 189 -8.64 16.20 -7.93
N LEU A 190 -7.92 15.50 -7.05
CA LEU A 190 -8.19 15.57 -5.62
C LEU A 190 -7.86 16.93 -5.03
N LEU A 191 -6.71 17.51 -5.41
CA LEU A 191 -6.23 18.78 -4.87
C LEU A 191 -7.00 19.97 -5.45
N PHE A 192 -7.23 19.97 -6.77
CA PHE A 192 -7.68 21.14 -7.51
C PHE A 192 -8.89 20.88 -8.42
N GLY A 193 -9.53 19.71 -8.36
CA GLY A 193 -10.69 19.43 -9.21
C GLY A 193 -11.90 20.28 -8.86
N LYS A 194 -12.68 20.72 -9.86
CA LYS A 194 -13.96 21.41 -9.67
C LYS A 194 -14.98 20.49 -8.98
N ASN A 195 -14.99 19.23 -9.35
CA ASN A 195 -15.87 18.20 -8.78
C ASN A 195 -15.15 16.85 -8.71
N PRO A 196 -14.34 16.61 -7.67
CA PRO A 196 -13.65 15.33 -7.50
C PRO A 196 -14.59 14.12 -7.44
N ALA A 197 -15.83 14.30 -6.95
CA ALA A 197 -16.82 13.23 -6.86
C ALA A 197 -17.24 12.67 -8.24
N LYS A 198 -17.06 13.43 -9.33
CA LYS A 198 -17.23 12.94 -10.71
C LYS A 198 -16.30 11.77 -11.04
N PHE A 199 -15.13 11.76 -10.43
CA PHE A 199 -14.07 10.77 -10.67
C PHE A 199 -13.97 9.75 -9.53
N PHE A 200 -14.21 10.18 -8.29
CA PHE A 200 -13.98 9.42 -7.06
C PHE A 200 -15.20 9.53 -6.14
N THR A 201 -16.00 8.50 -6.09
CA THR A 201 -17.31 8.49 -5.42
C THR A 201 -17.28 8.70 -3.90
N SER A 202 -16.11 8.62 -3.26
CA SER A 202 -15.97 8.69 -1.79
C SER A 202 -15.14 9.89 -1.31
N VAL A 203 -14.95 10.92 -2.16
CA VAL A 203 -14.21 12.12 -1.77
C VAL A 203 -15.12 13.07 -1.05
N GLN A 204 -15.20 12.92 0.27
CA GLN A 204 -15.95 13.79 1.17
C GLN A 204 -15.28 13.80 2.55
N PHE A 205 -15.42 14.89 3.28
CA PHE A 205 -15.04 14.98 4.68
C PHE A 205 -16.29 14.99 5.54
N ARG A 206 -16.35 14.09 6.53
CA ARG A 206 -17.48 14.02 7.47
C ARG A 206 -17.07 14.54 8.82
N ILE A 207 -17.79 15.51 9.33
CA ILE A 207 -17.59 16.09 10.66
C ILE A 207 -18.72 15.58 11.55
N GLY A 208 -18.38 14.88 12.65
CA GLY A 208 -19.34 14.42 13.64
C GLY A 208 -19.05 15.04 14.99
N ARG A 209 -20.10 15.48 15.70
CA ARG A 209 -20.05 15.83 17.12
C ARG A 209 -20.81 14.79 17.91
N PHE A 210 -20.13 14.13 18.81
CA PHE A 210 -20.73 13.12 19.70
C PHE A 210 -21.02 13.75 21.06
N GLY A 211 -22.05 13.24 21.72
CA GLY A 211 -22.44 13.63 23.06
C GLY A 211 -21.60 12.90 24.13
N ARG A 212 -22.28 12.12 24.99
CA ARG A 212 -21.60 11.46 26.13
C ARG A 212 -20.90 10.17 25.74
N ASP A 213 -21.28 9.54 24.65
CA ASP A 213 -20.68 8.31 24.12
C ASP A 213 -20.62 8.33 22.60
N GLU A 214 -19.94 7.33 22.01
CA GLU A 214 -19.73 7.20 20.58
C GLU A 214 -21.01 6.87 19.77
N ALA A 215 -22.10 6.49 20.45
CA ALA A 215 -23.39 6.22 19.84
C ALA A 215 -24.30 7.46 19.81
N ASP A 216 -24.00 8.49 20.59
CA ASP A 216 -24.78 9.72 20.70
C ASP A 216 -24.30 10.79 19.70
N LEU A 217 -24.58 10.59 18.41
CA LEU A 217 -24.25 11.54 17.36
C LEU A 217 -25.20 12.75 17.40
N MET A 218 -24.76 13.85 17.97
CA MET A 218 -25.54 15.09 18.12
C MET A 218 -25.61 15.94 16.85
N PHE A 219 -24.56 15.89 16.02
CA PHE A 219 -24.44 16.68 14.81
C PHE A 219 -23.55 15.96 13.80
N GLN A 220 -23.92 16.02 12.54
CA GLN A 220 -23.13 15.54 11.44
C GLN A 220 -23.19 16.55 10.30
N ASP A 221 -22.02 16.87 9.72
CA ASP A 221 -21.90 17.68 8.52
C ASP A 221 -21.02 16.96 7.49
N VAL A 222 -21.27 17.20 6.21
CA VAL A 222 -20.53 16.63 5.09
C VAL A 222 -19.99 17.77 4.26
N VAL A 223 -18.65 17.82 4.12
CA VAL A 223 -17.94 18.80 3.32
C VAL A 223 -17.45 18.13 2.04
N ASP A 224 -17.99 18.58 0.91
CA ASP A 224 -17.62 18.10 -0.43
C ASP A 224 -16.72 19.14 -1.11
N GLY A 225 -15.94 18.71 -2.10
CA GLY A 225 -15.07 19.54 -2.91
C GLY A 225 -13.68 18.95 -3.08
N ASN A 226 -12.74 19.76 -3.53
CA ASN A 226 -11.34 19.37 -3.57
C ASN A 226 -10.68 19.54 -2.18
N ILE A 227 -9.54 18.88 -1.98
CA ILE A 227 -8.86 18.85 -0.68
C ILE A 227 -8.52 20.26 -0.19
N ILE A 228 -8.11 21.16 -1.07
CA ILE A 228 -7.76 22.54 -0.72
C ILE A 228 -8.98 23.26 -0.12
N GLN A 229 -10.12 23.19 -0.79
CA GLN A 229 -11.38 23.81 -0.34
C GLN A 229 -11.95 23.13 0.90
N MET A 230 -11.93 21.79 0.93
CA MET A 230 -12.42 21.02 2.08
C MET A 230 -11.63 21.34 3.36
N THR A 231 -10.31 21.45 3.27
CA THR A 231 -9.45 21.73 4.43
C THR A 231 -9.81 23.06 5.09
N ASP A 232 -10.02 24.10 4.30
CA ASP A 232 -10.37 25.43 4.80
C ASP A 232 -11.76 25.43 5.48
N ARG A 233 -12.75 24.82 4.82
CA ARG A 233 -14.13 24.68 5.36
C ARG A 233 -14.19 23.84 6.63
N VAL A 234 -13.40 22.77 6.72
CA VAL A 234 -13.34 21.90 7.89
C VAL A 234 -12.77 22.67 9.09
N ILE A 235 -11.70 23.45 8.89
CA ILE A 235 -11.10 24.29 9.94
C ILE A 235 -12.11 25.32 10.44
N GLU A 236 -12.84 25.98 9.54
CA GLU A 236 -13.90 26.94 9.90
C GLU A 236 -15.02 26.26 10.69
N ALA A 237 -15.52 25.11 10.23
CA ALA A 237 -16.61 24.38 10.88
C ALA A 237 -16.22 23.89 12.29
N VAL A 238 -15.01 23.38 12.47
CA VAL A 238 -14.50 22.95 13.78
C VAL A 238 -14.31 24.14 14.70
N SER A 239 -13.76 25.26 14.22
CA SER A 239 -13.58 26.47 15.00
C SER A 239 -14.92 27.04 15.48
N TYR A 240 -15.94 27.05 14.63
CA TYR A 240 -17.28 27.52 14.96
C TYR A 240 -17.96 26.64 16.04
N THR A 241 -17.81 25.32 15.94
CA THR A 241 -18.38 24.39 16.94
C THR A 241 -17.69 24.52 18.30
N HIS A 242 -16.38 24.81 18.32
CA HIS A 242 -15.65 25.06 19.57
C HIS A 242 -16.05 26.37 20.25
N LEU A 243 -16.24 27.45 19.51
CA LEU A 243 -16.66 28.76 20.05
C LEU A 243 -18.06 28.68 20.68
N ARG A 244 -19.03 28.02 20.03
CA ARG A 244 -20.38 27.82 20.58
C ARG A 244 -20.41 26.93 21.84
N ALA A 245 -19.51 25.97 21.97
CA ALA A 245 -19.44 25.12 23.16
C ALA A 245 -19.04 25.92 24.44
N HIS A 246 -18.30 27.00 24.28
CA HIS A 246 -17.92 27.91 25.40
C HIS A 246 -19.05 28.90 25.76
N GLU A 247 -19.96 29.23 24.86
CA GLU A 247 -21.08 30.15 25.12
C GLU A 247 -22.27 29.48 25.83
N THR A 248 -22.45 28.15 25.65
CA THR A 248 -23.56 27.40 26.25
C THR A 248 -23.23 26.72 27.59
N GLY A 249 -22.04 26.95 28.12
CA GLY A 249 -21.54 26.40 29.39
C GLY A 249 -21.57 27.40 30.59
N ARG A 250 -22.51 28.36 30.56
CA ARG A 250 -22.82 29.20 31.72
C ARG A 250 -24.22 28.97 32.24
#